data_eeb3ae090a5ad454b95d555140f3ce8e
#
_entry.id   eeb3ae090a5ad454b95d555140f3ce8e
#
_cell.length_a   1.000
_cell.length_b   1.000
_cell.length_c   1.000
_cell.angle_alpha   90.00
_cell.angle_beta   90.00
_cell.angle_gamma   90.00
#
_symmetry.space_group_name_H-M   'P 1'
#
loop_
_entity.id
_entity.type
_entity.pdbx_description
1 polymer ?
#
loop_
_entity_poly.entity_id
_entity_poly.type
_entity_poly.pdbx_seq_one_letter_code
_entity_poly.pdbx_strand_id
1 'polypeptide(L)'
;MDELLPGNDDSRRLIIREWLATHPHPTNVQLAESGYVAPHWPEPWGLGADPIHQLIIDDELSRAGVSRPSNQIGIGWAAPTIIFAGTQEQKDRYVMPALTAEEIWCQLFSEPGAGSDLASLSTRAVRDGDEWVVNGQKVWTTGAHYSKFGILIARTDPDAPKHKGISYFICPMDLPGIEIRTIKNIAGAESFNEVFFTDVRIPHANVVGDVNDGWRLAKVTLGNERVSLSTGGVLWGNGPTALDVIAEAKKLDITNRIMRHRLVDIYIEHTILEIIRM
;
A
#
# COMPACT_ATOMS: atom_id res chain seq x y z
N MET A 1 6.87 -22.36 9.66
CA MET A 1 6.88 -21.99 8.22
C MET A 1 7.80 -22.90 7.40
N ASP A 2 8.95 -23.29 7.92
CA ASP A 2 9.93 -24.14 7.17
C ASP A 2 9.40 -25.48 6.64
N GLU A 3 8.30 -26.02 7.23
CA GLU A 3 7.69 -27.28 6.79
C GLU A 3 6.59 -27.11 5.72
N LEU A 4 6.15 -25.88 5.47
CA LEU A 4 5.03 -25.58 4.55
C LEU A 4 5.52 -24.99 3.22
N LEU A 5 6.74 -24.48 3.17
CA LEU A 5 7.37 -23.97 1.95
C LEU A 5 8.35 -24.99 1.38
N PRO A 6 8.63 -24.94 0.07
CA PRO A 6 9.69 -25.75 -0.55
C PRO A 6 11.02 -25.66 0.17
N GLY A 7 11.74 -26.78 0.21
CA GLY A 7 12.98 -26.94 0.97
C GLY A 7 14.13 -26.03 0.51
N ASN A 8 15.25 -26.13 1.23
CA ASN A 8 16.42 -25.27 1.00
C ASN A 8 17.10 -25.48 -0.37
N ASP A 9 16.82 -26.58 -1.03
CA ASP A 9 17.31 -26.99 -2.36
C ASP A 9 16.40 -26.57 -3.52
N ASP A 10 15.26 -25.91 -3.24
CA ASP A 10 14.39 -25.36 -4.28
C ASP A 10 15.15 -24.33 -5.13
N SER A 11 15.09 -24.51 -6.46
CA SER A 11 15.81 -23.65 -7.41
C SER A 11 15.50 -22.16 -7.27
N ARG A 12 14.27 -21.81 -6.91
CA ARG A 12 13.85 -20.42 -6.69
C ARG A 12 14.58 -19.81 -5.48
N ARG A 13 14.72 -20.58 -4.38
CA ARG A 13 15.52 -20.15 -3.22
C ARG A 13 16.98 -19.93 -3.58
N LEU A 14 17.56 -20.83 -4.35
CA LEU A 14 18.96 -20.73 -4.76
C LEU A 14 19.22 -19.48 -5.59
N ILE A 15 18.33 -19.15 -6.53
CA ILE A 15 18.41 -17.93 -7.36
C ILE A 15 18.36 -16.67 -6.47
N ILE A 16 17.41 -16.61 -5.53
CA ILE A 16 17.28 -15.44 -4.64
C ILE A 16 18.51 -15.30 -3.75
N ARG A 17 19.03 -16.40 -3.20
CA ARG A 17 20.24 -16.40 -2.36
C ARG A 17 21.48 -15.98 -3.12
N GLU A 18 21.64 -16.41 -4.37
CA GLU A 18 22.72 -15.97 -5.25
C GLU A 18 22.64 -14.45 -5.51
N TRP A 19 21.43 -13.95 -5.80
CA TRP A 19 21.20 -12.52 -5.96
C TRP A 19 21.53 -11.76 -4.67
N LEU A 20 21.06 -12.23 -3.50
CA LEU A 20 21.35 -11.63 -2.19
C LEU A 20 22.83 -11.69 -1.84
N ALA A 21 23.55 -12.74 -2.22
CA ALA A 21 24.99 -12.84 -2.00
C ALA A 21 25.78 -11.76 -2.76
N THR A 22 25.28 -11.37 -3.93
CA THR A 22 25.88 -10.27 -4.73
C THR A 22 25.33 -8.88 -4.34
N HIS A 23 24.21 -8.83 -3.59
CA HIS A 23 23.55 -7.61 -3.12
C HIS A 23 23.24 -7.72 -1.62
N PRO A 24 24.24 -7.75 -0.74
CA PRO A 24 24.04 -7.98 0.71
C PRO A 24 23.26 -6.84 1.39
N HIS A 25 23.28 -5.64 0.80
CA HIS A 25 22.52 -4.45 1.23
C HIS A 25 21.91 -3.77 0.00
N PRO A 26 20.89 -4.37 -0.62
CA PRO A 26 20.36 -3.86 -1.86
C PRO A 26 19.69 -2.49 -1.64
N THR A 27 19.91 -1.59 -2.60
CA THR A 27 19.17 -0.34 -2.66
C THR A 27 17.71 -0.59 -3.06
N ASN A 28 16.81 0.37 -2.81
CA ASN A 28 15.44 0.29 -3.27
C ASN A 28 15.33 0.09 -4.79
N VAL A 29 16.23 0.72 -5.56
CA VAL A 29 16.28 0.58 -7.02
C VAL A 29 16.63 -0.86 -7.40
N GLN A 30 17.67 -1.44 -6.82
CA GLN A 30 18.07 -2.83 -7.06
C GLN A 30 16.95 -3.84 -6.72
N LEU A 31 16.25 -3.60 -5.59
CA LEU A 31 15.08 -4.43 -5.21
C LEU A 31 13.92 -4.28 -6.19
N ALA A 32 13.65 -3.07 -6.69
CA ALA A 32 12.59 -2.85 -7.67
C ALA A 32 12.95 -3.48 -9.03
N GLU A 33 14.18 -3.30 -9.50
CA GLU A 33 14.67 -3.88 -10.76
C GLU A 33 14.73 -5.43 -10.73
N SER A 34 14.98 -6.03 -9.56
CA SER A 34 14.92 -7.50 -9.40
C SER A 34 13.49 -8.06 -9.42
N GLY A 35 12.47 -7.22 -9.33
CA GLY A 35 11.08 -7.63 -9.19
C GLY A 35 10.69 -8.10 -7.78
N TYR A 36 11.59 -8.03 -6.79
CA TYR A 36 11.35 -8.57 -5.44
C TYR A 36 10.51 -7.64 -4.54
N VAL A 37 10.26 -6.40 -4.97
CA VAL A 37 9.36 -5.49 -4.23
C VAL A 37 7.91 -5.96 -4.31
N ALA A 38 7.45 -6.32 -5.51
CA ALA A 38 6.09 -6.79 -5.77
C ALA A 38 6.13 -8.00 -6.73
N PRO A 39 6.58 -9.19 -6.27
CA PRO A 39 6.90 -10.32 -7.14
C PRO A 39 5.73 -10.82 -7.99
N HIS A 40 4.50 -10.69 -7.50
CA HIS A 40 3.27 -11.13 -8.19
C HIS A 40 2.83 -10.19 -9.32
N TRP A 41 3.42 -9.00 -9.44
CA TRP A 41 3.09 -8.08 -10.53
C TRP A 41 3.64 -8.57 -11.86
N PRO A 42 3.02 -8.13 -12.99
CA PRO A 42 3.55 -8.45 -14.31
C PRO A 42 4.90 -7.76 -14.55
N GLU A 43 5.69 -8.33 -15.47
CA GLU A 43 6.84 -7.63 -16.00
C GLU A 43 6.43 -6.29 -16.65
N PRO A 44 7.28 -5.25 -16.60
CA PRO A 44 8.64 -5.23 -16.04
C PRO A 44 8.71 -4.89 -14.52
N TRP A 45 7.59 -4.75 -13.83
CA TRP A 45 7.54 -4.26 -12.43
C TRP A 45 7.62 -5.38 -11.38
N GLY A 46 7.39 -6.61 -11.78
CA GLY A 46 7.46 -7.82 -10.96
C GLY A 46 7.90 -9.01 -11.80
N LEU A 47 7.67 -10.22 -11.29
CA LEU A 47 8.09 -11.48 -11.89
C LEU A 47 6.91 -12.32 -12.39
N GLY A 48 5.67 -11.84 -12.26
CA GLY A 48 4.47 -12.67 -12.44
C GLY A 48 4.48 -13.90 -11.52
N ALA A 49 5.09 -13.77 -10.34
CA ALA A 49 5.31 -14.87 -9.43
C ALA A 49 3.98 -15.46 -8.91
N ASP A 50 3.89 -16.79 -8.91
CA ASP A 50 2.82 -17.49 -8.22
C ASP A 50 2.89 -17.30 -6.69
N PRO A 51 1.84 -17.61 -5.93
CA PRO A 51 1.83 -17.39 -4.48
C PRO A 51 2.96 -18.09 -3.73
N ILE A 52 3.37 -19.29 -4.14
CA ILE A 52 4.47 -20.03 -3.49
C ILE A 52 5.80 -19.32 -3.78
N HIS A 53 6.03 -18.86 -5.01
CA HIS A 53 7.24 -18.12 -5.35
C HIS A 53 7.31 -16.80 -4.58
N GLN A 54 6.18 -16.08 -4.43
CA GLN A 54 6.12 -14.86 -3.61
C GLN A 54 6.50 -15.14 -2.15
N LEU A 55 5.95 -16.20 -1.54
CA LEU A 55 6.27 -16.58 -0.16
C LEU A 55 7.75 -16.97 0.00
N ILE A 56 8.35 -17.63 -1.00
CA ILE A 56 9.78 -17.94 -1.01
C ILE A 56 10.62 -16.66 -1.02
N ILE A 57 10.26 -15.67 -1.85
CA ILE A 57 10.95 -14.38 -1.90
C ILE A 57 10.83 -13.67 -0.55
N ASP A 58 9.64 -13.64 0.04
CA ASP A 58 9.38 -13.03 1.34
C ASP A 58 10.25 -13.67 2.45
N ASP A 59 10.32 -14.99 2.47
CA ASP A 59 11.13 -15.76 3.43
C ASP A 59 12.63 -15.48 3.27
N GLU A 60 13.16 -15.52 2.04
CA GLU A 60 14.58 -15.27 1.79
C GLU A 60 15.00 -13.83 2.08
N LEU A 61 14.18 -12.83 1.71
CA LEU A 61 14.42 -11.42 2.07
C LEU A 61 14.41 -11.24 3.60
N SER A 62 13.44 -11.84 4.28
CA SER A 62 13.33 -11.78 5.74
C SER A 62 14.55 -12.42 6.42
N ARG A 63 15.01 -13.59 5.97
CA ARG A 63 16.22 -14.28 6.48
C ARG A 63 17.48 -13.44 6.27
N ALA A 64 17.56 -12.70 5.16
CA ALA A 64 18.66 -11.81 4.87
C ALA A 64 18.57 -10.45 5.59
N GLY A 65 17.49 -10.17 6.31
CA GLY A 65 17.25 -8.87 6.96
C GLY A 65 17.01 -7.73 5.97
N VAL A 66 16.56 -8.05 4.76
CA VAL A 66 16.29 -7.07 3.70
C VAL A 66 14.83 -6.61 3.79
N SER A 67 14.64 -5.31 4.00
CA SER A 67 13.31 -4.69 4.03
C SER A 67 12.94 -4.12 2.68
N ARG A 68 11.64 -4.17 2.36
CA ARG A 68 11.10 -3.51 1.17
C ARG A 68 11.02 -1.99 1.35
N PRO A 69 10.98 -1.22 0.24
CA PRO A 69 10.84 0.23 0.28
C PRO A 69 9.59 0.68 1.05
N SER A 70 9.74 1.74 1.86
CA SER A 70 8.65 2.27 2.69
C SER A 70 7.74 3.22 1.90
N ASN A 71 6.86 2.67 1.08
CA ASN A 71 5.84 3.40 0.31
C ASN A 71 4.57 2.56 0.18
N GLN A 72 3.98 2.22 1.30
CA GLN A 72 2.89 1.24 1.39
C GLN A 72 1.72 1.56 0.46
N ILE A 73 1.28 2.83 0.45
CA ILE A 73 0.16 3.29 -0.39
C ILE A 73 0.57 3.30 -1.87
N GLY A 74 1.78 3.76 -2.17
CA GLY A 74 2.31 3.74 -3.54
C GLY A 74 2.38 2.32 -4.09
N ILE A 75 3.04 1.41 -3.36
CA ILE A 75 3.27 0.03 -3.76
C ILE A 75 1.99 -0.80 -3.67
N GLY A 76 1.28 -0.72 -2.55
CA GLY A 76 0.15 -1.64 -2.29
C GLY A 76 -1.17 -1.22 -2.95
N TRP A 77 -1.39 0.07 -3.27
CA TRP A 77 -2.70 0.59 -3.65
C TRP A 77 -2.68 1.38 -4.95
N ALA A 78 -1.80 2.40 -5.06
CA ALA A 78 -1.75 3.30 -6.22
C ALA A 78 -1.21 2.59 -7.46
N ALA A 79 0.01 2.05 -7.40
CA ALA A 79 0.65 1.41 -8.54
C ALA A 79 -0.15 0.23 -9.11
N PRO A 80 -0.71 -0.72 -8.30
CA PRO A 80 -1.55 -1.78 -8.86
C PRO A 80 -2.77 -1.24 -9.61
N THR A 81 -3.38 -0.15 -9.12
CA THR A 81 -4.52 0.48 -9.80
C THR A 81 -4.10 1.15 -11.12
N ILE A 82 -2.93 1.80 -11.14
CA ILE A 82 -2.35 2.40 -12.35
C ILE A 82 -1.96 1.30 -13.36
N ILE A 83 -1.36 0.20 -12.91
CA ILE A 83 -1.05 -0.96 -13.77
C ILE A 83 -2.33 -1.52 -14.40
N PHE A 84 -3.41 -1.61 -13.61
CA PHE A 84 -4.69 -2.15 -14.05
C PHE A 84 -5.41 -1.28 -15.09
N ALA A 85 -5.41 0.05 -14.93
CA ALA A 85 -6.26 0.94 -15.71
C ALA A 85 -5.59 2.21 -16.26
N GLY A 86 -4.34 2.48 -15.91
CA GLY A 86 -3.62 3.65 -16.39
C GLY A 86 -3.17 3.49 -17.85
N THR A 87 -2.91 4.62 -18.52
CA THR A 87 -2.26 4.64 -19.83
C THR A 87 -0.81 4.15 -19.72
N GLN A 88 -0.18 3.83 -20.86
CA GLN A 88 1.23 3.39 -20.84
C GLN A 88 2.13 4.50 -20.28
N GLU A 89 1.88 5.77 -20.64
CA GLU A 89 2.62 6.93 -20.15
C GLU A 89 2.49 7.08 -18.62
N GLN A 90 1.29 6.82 -18.07
CA GLN A 90 1.08 6.83 -16.62
C GLN A 90 1.85 5.69 -15.93
N LYS A 91 1.84 4.49 -16.51
CA LYS A 91 2.59 3.34 -15.98
C LYS A 91 4.09 3.61 -15.99
N ASP A 92 4.62 4.09 -17.11
CA ASP A 92 6.04 4.40 -17.27
C ASP A 92 6.50 5.53 -16.32
N ARG A 93 5.63 6.52 -16.10
CA ARG A 93 5.93 7.68 -15.24
C ARG A 93 5.87 7.37 -13.76
N TYR A 94 4.91 6.56 -13.30
CA TYR A 94 4.56 6.52 -11.88
C TYR A 94 4.93 5.21 -11.17
N VAL A 95 4.98 4.07 -11.88
CA VAL A 95 5.09 2.77 -11.21
C VAL A 95 6.47 2.55 -10.60
N MET A 96 7.57 2.76 -11.37
CA MET A 96 8.92 2.56 -10.85
C MET A 96 9.29 3.52 -9.72
N PRO A 97 9.02 4.84 -9.80
CA PRO A 97 9.26 5.76 -8.67
C PRO A 97 8.44 5.42 -7.41
N ALA A 98 7.26 4.82 -7.58
CA ALA A 98 6.50 4.30 -6.43
C ALA A 98 7.16 3.05 -5.82
N LEU A 99 7.63 2.09 -6.65
CA LEU A 99 8.31 0.87 -6.20
C LEU A 99 9.62 1.17 -5.46
N THR A 100 10.39 2.16 -5.93
CA THR A 100 11.65 2.58 -5.31
C THR A 100 11.46 3.45 -4.07
N ALA A 101 10.22 3.87 -3.77
CA ALA A 101 9.89 4.89 -2.78
C ALA A 101 10.60 6.24 -3.01
N GLU A 102 10.98 6.55 -4.25
CA GLU A 102 11.45 7.88 -4.65
C GLU A 102 10.31 8.90 -4.58
N GLU A 103 9.11 8.47 -4.93
CA GLU A 103 7.89 9.28 -4.86
C GLU A 103 6.86 8.61 -3.96
N ILE A 104 6.62 9.21 -2.79
CA ILE A 104 5.68 8.70 -1.79
C ILE A 104 4.25 9.11 -2.15
N TRP A 105 3.31 8.21 -1.85
CA TRP A 105 1.90 8.37 -2.18
C TRP A 105 1.01 8.39 -0.95
N CYS A 106 -0.13 9.10 -1.06
CA CYS A 106 -1.23 9.04 -0.11
C CYS A 106 -2.56 8.67 -0.79
N GLN A 107 -3.59 8.35 0.01
CA GLN A 107 -4.93 8.02 -0.47
C GLN A 107 -5.94 9.09 -0.06
N LEU A 108 -6.55 9.76 -1.03
CA LEU A 108 -7.47 10.87 -0.89
C LEU A 108 -8.92 10.38 -1.15
N PHE A 109 -9.42 9.49 -0.29
CA PHE A 109 -10.72 8.85 -0.46
C PHE A 109 -11.76 9.39 0.53
N SER A 110 -11.56 9.13 1.82
CA SER A 110 -12.54 9.46 2.86
C SER A 110 -12.79 10.96 3.01
N GLU A 111 -14.03 11.32 3.33
CA GLU A 111 -14.45 12.69 3.63
C GLU A 111 -15.14 12.74 5.00
N PRO A 112 -15.29 13.91 5.64
CA PRO A 112 -16.00 14.02 6.91
C PRO A 112 -17.41 13.40 6.87
N GLY A 113 -18.10 13.48 5.72
CA GLY A 113 -19.43 12.92 5.50
C GLY A 113 -19.45 11.58 4.75
N ALA A 114 -18.32 11.04 4.29
CA ALA A 114 -18.27 9.86 3.44
C ALA A 114 -17.08 8.95 3.84
N GLY A 115 -17.32 8.06 4.77
CA GLY A 115 -16.39 7.01 5.19
C GLY A 115 -16.87 5.65 4.70
N SER A 116 -17.67 4.92 5.51
CA SER A 116 -18.21 3.60 5.13
C SER A 116 -19.09 3.67 3.88
N ASP A 117 -19.87 4.73 3.70
CA ASP A 117 -20.56 5.03 2.45
C ASP A 117 -19.72 5.96 1.57
N LEU A 118 -18.56 5.46 1.13
CA LEU A 118 -17.59 6.22 0.35
C LEU A 118 -18.17 6.77 -0.95
N ALA A 119 -19.14 6.10 -1.57
CA ALA A 119 -19.79 6.55 -2.80
C ALA A 119 -20.59 7.84 -2.62
N SER A 120 -20.89 8.27 -1.39
CA SER A 120 -21.56 9.54 -1.07
C SER A 120 -20.59 10.73 -0.98
N LEU A 121 -19.35 10.57 -1.44
CA LEU A 121 -18.35 11.64 -1.49
C LEU A 121 -18.87 12.89 -2.22
N SER A 122 -18.48 14.06 -1.71
CA SER A 122 -18.91 15.39 -2.16
C SER A 122 -17.80 16.22 -2.81
N THR A 123 -16.53 15.86 -2.62
CA THR A 123 -15.42 16.48 -3.36
C THR A 123 -15.71 16.37 -4.85
N ARG A 124 -15.81 17.51 -5.52
CA ARG A 124 -16.18 17.58 -6.94
C ARG A 124 -15.00 17.97 -7.81
N ALA A 125 -15.01 17.50 -9.05
CA ALA A 125 -14.09 17.90 -10.09
C ALA A 125 -14.91 18.34 -11.32
N VAL A 126 -14.73 19.58 -11.76
CA VAL A 126 -15.42 20.15 -12.91
C VAL A 126 -14.44 20.33 -14.05
N ARG A 127 -14.80 19.86 -15.24
CA ARG A 127 -13.95 19.98 -16.43
C ARG A 127 -13.82 21.45 -16.85
N ASP A 128 -12.60 21.91 -17.08
CA ASP A 128 -12.28 23.23 -17.61
C ASP A 128 -11.14 23.07 -18.65
N GLY A 129 -11.50 22.97 -19.91
CA GLY A 129 -10.56 22.69 -20.99
C GLY A 129 -9.86 21.34 -20.81
N ASP A 130 -8.53 21.36 -20.71
CA ASP A 130 -7.69 20.17 -20.50
C ASP A 130 -7.35 19.90 -19.03
N GLU A 131 -8.05 20.56 -18.12
CA GLU A 131 -7.89 20.41 -16.68
C GLU A 131 -9.21 20.10 -15.98
N TRP A 132 -9.10 19.72 -14.71
CA TRP A 132 -10.21 19.54 -13.78
C TRP A 132 -10.01 20.47 -12.61
N VAL A 133 -11.01 21.30 -12.30
CA VAL A 133 -11.04 22.17 -11.12
C VAL A 133 -11.65 21.39 -9.96
N VAL A 134 -10.84 21.11 -8.96
CA VAL A 134 -11.22 20.28 -7.81
C VAL A 134 -11.50 21.14 -6.59
N ASN A 135 -12.65 20.91 -5.94
CA ASN A 135 -13.06 21.55 -4.70
C ASN A 135 -13.63 20.52 -3.74
N GLY A 136 -13.21 20.58 -2.47
CA GLY A 136 -13.69 19.67 -1.43
C GLY A 136 -12.71 19.47 -0.29
N GLN A 137 -12.95 18.41 0.50
CA GLN A 137 -12.12 18.05 1.64
C GLN A 137 -11.99 16.54 1.74
N LYS A 138 -10.78 16.07 1.99
CA LYS A 138 -10.48 14.69 2.37
C LYS A 138 -9.98 14.62 3.82
N VAL A 139 -10.22 13.51 4.49
CA VAL A 139 -9.85 13.32 5.90
C VAL A 139 -9.27 11.92 6.12
N TRP A 140 -8.55 11.74 7.21
CA TRP A 140 -7.85 10.51 7.56
C TRP A 140 -6.78 10.08 6.55
N THR A 141 -6.24 11.06 5.82
CA THR A 141 -5.22 10.81 4.79
C THR A 141 -3.87 10.56 5.46
N THR A 142 -3.40 9.30 5.45
CA THR A 142 -2.10 8.93 6.00
C THR A 142 -0.99 9.55 5.18
N GLY A 143 -0.08 10.27 5.84
CA GLY A 143 1.16 10.78 5.27
C GLY A 143 1.03 11.85 4.18
N ALA A 144 -0.15 12.51 4.03
CA ALA A 144 -0.34 13.53 3.00
C ALA A 144 0.71 14.64 3.04
N HIS A 145 1.17 15.02 4.22
CA HIS A 145 2.11 16.14 4.44
C HIS A 145 3.54 15.89 3.91
N TYR A 146 3.88 14.64 3.56
CA TYR A 146 5.16 14.30 2.92
C TYR A 146 4.99 13.53 1.60
N SER A 147 3.77 13.29 1.15
CA SER A 147 3.50 12.60 -0.10
C SER A 147 3.70 13.50 -1.31
N LYS A 148 4.28 12.95 -2.37
CA LYS A 148 4.43 13.65 -3.65
C LYS A 148 3.15 13.58 -4.48
N PHE A 149 2.45 12.45 -4.41
CA PHE A 149 1.20 12.20 -5.12
C PHE A 149 0.13 11.62 -4.20
N GLY A 150 -1.13 11.86 -4.57
CA GLY A 150 -2.29 11.22 -3.99
C GLY A 150 -3.14 10.53 -5.04
N ILE A 151 -3.71 9.37 -4.69
CA ILE A 151 -4.81 8.80 -5.46
C ILE A 151 -6.11 9.44 -4.99
N LEU A 152 -6.74 10.20 -5.85
CA LEU A 152 -7.94 10.99 -5.53
C LEU A 152 -9.16 10.45 -6.25
N ILE A 153 -10.27 10.27 -5.53
CA ILE A 153 -11.59 10.09 -6.14
C ILE A 153 -12.44 11.34 -5.90
N ALA A 154 -13.09 11.81 -6.96
CA ALA A 154 -13.93 13.00 -6.92
C ALA A 154 -15.18 12.84 -7.79
N ARG A 155 -16.24 13.60 -7.46
CA ARG A 155 -17.50 13.65 -8.20
C ARG A 155 -17.32 14.47 -9.46
N THR A 156 -17.43 13.83 -10.62
CA THR A 156 -17.33 14.45 -11.95
C THR A 156 -18.67 14.60 -12.63
N ASP A 157 -19.68 13.82 -12.21
CA ASP A 157 -21.07 13.95 -12.66
C ASP A 157 -22.00 13.89 -11.44
N PRO A 158 -22.54 15.04 -10.98
CA PRO A 158 -23.42 15.10 -9.82
C PRO A 158 -24.84 14.58 -10.10
N ASP A 159 -25.25 14.50 -11.36
CA ASP A 159 -26.59 14.08 -11.75
C ASP A 159 -26.67 12.55 -11.95
N ALA A 160 -25.53 11.90 -12.07
CA ALA A 160 -25.46 10.45 -12.19
C ALA A 160 -25.78 9.73 -10.86
N PRO A 161 -26.23 8.47 -10.89
CA PRO A 161 -26.32 7.63 -9.69
C PRO A 161 -24.97 7.61 -8.94
N LYS A 162 -25.01 7.62 -7.61
CA LYS A 162 -23.83 7.86 -6.75
C LYS A 162 -22.58 7.06 -7.09
N HIS A 163 -22.72 5.85 -7.62
CA HIS A 163 -21.61 5.00 -8.04
C HIS A 163 -21.14 5.23 -9.50
N LYS A 164 -21.80 6.09 -10.26
CA LYS A 164 -21.55 6.29 -11.70
C LYS A 164 -20.89 7.62 -12.05
N GLY A 165 -20.94 8.60 -11.18
CA GLY A 165 -20.42 9.95 -11.44
C GLY A 165 -19.12 10.27 -10.71
N ILE A 166 -18.26 9.27 -10.51
CA ILE A 166 -16.96 9.40 -9.80
C ILE A 166 -15.84 9.12 -10.78
N SER A 167 -14.80 9.95 -10.77
CA SER A 167 -13.56 9.72 -11.51
C SER A 167 -12.37 9.56 -10.57
N TYR A 168 -11.32 8.93 -11.08
CA TYR A 168 -10.11 8.60 -10.35
C TYR A 168 -8.93 9.40 -10.92
N PHE A 169 -8.16 10.07 -10.07
CA PHE A 169 -7.11 10.98 -10.46
C PHE A 169 -5.78 10.67 -9.77
N ILE A 170 -4.69 10.88 -10.46
CA ILE A 170 -3.37 11.09 -9.88
C ILE A 170 -3.26 12.57 -9.53
N CYS A 171 -3.21 12.89 -8.25
CA CYS A 171 -3.16 14.26 -7.75
C CYS A 171 -1.75 14.58 -7.25
N PRO A 172 -0.98 15.47 -7.92
CA PRO A 172 0.22 16.04 -7.33
C PRO A 172 -0.13 16.81 -6.07
N MET A 173 0.57 16.57 -4.96
CA MET A 173 0.24 17.14 -3.66
C MET A 173 0.79 18.57 -3.45
N ASP A 174 1.61 19.05 -4.37
CA ASP A 174 2.21 20.40 -4.37
C ASP A 174 1.45 21.41 -5.25
N LEU A 175 0.26 21.04 -5.76
CA LEU A 175 -0.55 21.96 -6.58
C LEU A 175 -1.08 23.15 -5.75
N PRO A 176 -1.13 24.36 -6.35
CA PRO A 176 -1.78 25.50 -5.73
C PRO A 176 -3.23 25.19 -5.34
N GLY A 177 -3.66 25.65 -4.17
CA GLY A 177 -5.00 25.42 -3.64
C GLY A 177 -5.14 24.16 -2.79
N ILE A 178 -4.10 23.34 -2.63
CA ILE A 178 -4.07 22.25 -1.66
C ILE A 178 -3.56 22.78 -0.32
N GLU A 179 -4.36 22.62 0.72
CA GLU A 179 -3.95 22.87 2.12
C GLU A 179 -4.01 21.57 2.90
N ILE A 180 -2.92 21.23 3.60
CA ILE A 180 -2.79 20.00 4.39
C ILE A 180 -2.69 20.38 5.87
N ARG A 181 -3.56 19.79 6.70
CA ARG A 181 -3.55 19.97 8.16
C ARG A 181 -3.37 18.62 8.84
N THR A 182 -2.37 18.51 9.68
CA THR A 182 -2.12 17.27 10.43
C THR A 182 -3.17 17.06 11.53
N ILE A 183 -3.54 15.80 11.74
CA ILE A 183 -4.42 15.36 12.82
C ILE A 183 -3.57 14.63 13.84
N LYS A 184 -3.51 15.18 15.05
CA LYS A 184 -2.82 14.56 16.17
C LYS A 184 -3.69 13.47 16.79
N ASN A 185 -3.19 12.24 16.81
CA ASN A 185 -3.89 11.12 17.43
C ASN A 185 -3.72 11.08 18.97
N ILE A 186 -4.43 10.19 19.65
CA ILE A 186 -4.39 10.08 21.12
C ILE A 186 -2.99 9.72 21.67
N ALA A 187 -2.14 9.09 20.86
CA ALA A 187 -0.75 8.77 21.21
C ALA A 187 0.22 9.94 20.94
N GLY A 188 -0.29 11.07 20.41
CA GLY A 188 0.51 12.25 20.09
C GLY A 188 1.17 12.21 18.71
N ALA A 189 0.99 11.16 17.93
CA ALA A 189 1.53 11.08 16.56
C ALA A 189 0.64 11.83 15.55
N GLU A 190 1.26 12.39 14.52
CA GLU A 190 0.63 13.22 13.48
C GLU A 190 0.71 12.52 12.11
N SER A 191 0.24 11.27 12.03
CA SER A 191 0.29 10.47 10.81
C SER A 191 -0.89 10.70 9.86
N PHE A 192 -2.02 11.18 10.39
CA PHE A 192 -3.22 11.46 9.60
C PHE A 192 -3.36 12.95 9.26
N ASN A 193 -4.06 13.24 8.17
CA ASN A 193 -4.25 14.62 7.72
C ASN A 193 -5.68 14.84 7.23
N GLU A 194 -6.12 16.10 7.34
CA GLU A 194 -7.15 16.71 6.51
C GLU A 194 -6.48 17.34 5.30
N VAL A 195 -7.09 17.21 4.14
CA VAL A 195 -6.61 17.81 2.88
C VAL A 195 -7.76 18.60 2.27
N PHE A 196 -7.56 19.90 2.13
CA PHE A 196 -8.55 20.81 1.54
C PHE A 196 -8.14 21.14 0.12
N PHE A 197 -9.13 21.21 -0.77
CA PHE A 197 -8.97 21.56 -2.17
C PHE A 197 -9.79 22.81 -2.45
N THR A 198 -9.13 23.87 -2.89
CA THR A 198 -9.76 25.13 -3.29
C THR A 198 -9.28 25.48 -4.70
N ASP A 199 -10.15 25.27 -5.69
CA ASP A 199 -9.89 25.50 -7.11
C ASP A 199 -8.59 24.86 -7.62
N VAL A 200 -8.29 23.64 -7.11
CA VAL A 200 -7.07 22.89 -7.49
C VAL A 200 -7.21 22.39 -8.92
N ARG A 201 -6.23 22.72 -9.76
CA ARG A 201 -6.22 22.37 -11.19
C ARG A 201 -5.41 21.09 -11.42
N ILE A 202 -6.09 20.02 -11.81
CA ILE A 202 -5.47 18.73 -12.14
C ILE A 202 -5.57 18.51 -13.65
N PRO A 203 -4.45 18.26 -14.36
CA PRO A 203 -4.47 17.97 -15.80
C PRO A 203 -5.35 16.76 -16.13
N HIS A 204 -6.03 16.79 -17.29
CA HIS A 204 -6.84 15.66 -17.73
C HIS A 204 -6.01 14.38 -17.94
N ALA A 205 -4.76 14.51 -18.33
CA ALA A 205 -3.83 13.38 -18.45
C ALA A 205 -3.61 12.61 -17.14
N ASN A 206 -4.01 13.20 -15.98
CA ASN A 206 -3.92 12.56 -14.67
C ASN A 206 -5.18 11.76 -14.31
N VAL A 207 -6.20 11.70 -15.17
CA VAL A 207 -7.34 10.79 -14.98
C VAL A 207 -6.86 9.37 -15.23
N VAL A 208 -7.13 8.45 -14.32
CA VAL A 208 -6.82 7.03 -14.48
C VAL A 208 -8.08 6.32 -14.97
N GLY A 209 -7.96 5.59 -16.07
CA GLY A 209 -9.11 4.98 -16.74
C GLY A 209 -10.05 6.00 -17.36
N ASP A 210 -11.33 5.66 -17.48
CA ASP A 210 -12.34 6.52 -18.08
C ASP A 210 -12.95 7.48 -17.06
N VAL A 211 -13.37 8.67 -17.54
CA VAL A 211 -14.17 9.60 -16.72
C VAL A 211 -15.47 8.92 -16.27
N ASN A 212 -15.84 9.11 -15.02
CA ASN A 212 -17.00 8.48 -14.36
C ASN A 212 -16.87 6.96 -14.07
N ASP A 213 -15.71 6.33 -14.31
CA ASP A 213 -15.44 4.94 -13.96
C ASP A 213 -14.63 4.79 -12.63
N GLY A 214 -14.41 5.88 -11.93
CA GLY A 214 -13.58 5.92 -10.72
C GLY A 214 -14.07 5.03 -9.58
N TRP A 215 -15.37 4.72 -9.51
CA TRP A 215 -15.88 3.79 -8.50
C TRP A 215 -15.39 2.36 -8.71
N ARG A 216 -15.29 1.92 -9.98
CA ARG A 216 -14.71 0.60 -10.30
C ARG A 216 -13.25 0.55 -9.86
N LEU A 217 -12.48 1.60 -10.14
CA LEU A 217 -11.07 1.70 -9.75
C LEU A 217 -10.89 1.83 -8.23
N ALA A 218 -11.76 2.58 -7.55
CA ALA A 218 -11.75 2.62 -6.09
C ALA A 218 -11.93 1.23 -5.47
N LYS A 219 -12.80 0.38 -6.04
CA LYS A 219 -12.95 -1.02 -5.59
C LYS A 219 -11.69 -1.87 -5.85
N VAL A 220 -10.98 -1.64 -6.95
CA VAL A 220 -9.68 -2.28 -7.21
C VAL A 220 -8.66 -1.86 -6.14
N THR A 221 -8.53 -0.56 -5.89
CA THR A 221 -7.65 -0.01 -4.84
C THR A 221 -7.97 -0.61 -3.47
N LEU A 222 -9.25 -0.60 -3.05
CA LEU A 222 -9.70 -1.15 -1.76
C LEU A 222 -9.52 -2.66 -1.67
N GLY A 223 -9.59 -3.39 -2.79
CA GLY A 223 -9.25 -4.80 -2.87
C GLY A 223 -7.77 -5.04 -2.57
N ASN A 224 -6.88 -4.29 -3.23
CA ASN A 224 -5.43 -4.35 -3.01
C ASN A 224 -5.06 -3.90 -1.58
N GLU A 225 -5.72 -2.88 -1.04
CA GLU A 225 -5.57 -2.44 0.35
C GLU A 225 -5.80 -3.59 1.32
N ARG A 226 -6.93 -4.32 1.20
CA ARG A 226 -7.22 -5.47 2.07
C ARG A 226 -6.15 -6.54 1.99
N VAL A 227 -5.66 -6.86 0.80
CA VAL A 227 -4.59 -7.84 0.60
C VAL A 227 -3.31 -7.36 1.26
N SER A 228 -2.86 -6.12 0.99
CA SER A 228 -1.62 -5.57 1.54
C SER A 228 -1.65 -5.43 3.06
N LEU A 229 -2.79 -5.14 3.66
CA LEU A 229 -2.96 -5.09 5.12
C LEU A 229 -3.01 -6.50 5.75
N SER A 230 -3.47 -7.52 5.02
CA SER A 230 -3.57 -8.90 5.51
C SER A 230 -2.26 -9.69 5.44
N THR A 231 -1.29 -9.28 4.63
CA THR A 231 -0.01 -9.98 4.39
C THR A 231 1.01 -9.85 5.52
N GLY A 232 0.56 -9.71 6.77
CA GLY A 232 1.47 -9.74 7.93
C GLY A 232 2.34 -8.51 8.10
N GLY A 233 1.97 -7.39 7.48
CA GLY A 233 2.72 -6.14 7.63
C GLY A 233 3.97 -6.04 6.77
N VAL A 234 4.13 -6.88 5.75
CA VAL A 234 5.31 -6.83 4.85
C VAL A 234 5.56 -5.42 4.31
N LEU A 235 4.50 -4.66 4.03
CA LEU A 235 4.58 -3.25 3.60
C LEU A 235 4.45 -2.25 4.75
N TRP A 236 3.76 -2.61 5.85
CA TRP A 236 3.42 -1.69 6.95
C TRP A 236 4.34 -1.78 8.16
N GLY A 237 5.27 -2.72 8.14
CA GLY A 237 6.10 -3.08 9.29
C GLY A 237 5.35 -3.97 10.28
N ASN A 238 6.11 -4.66 11.11
CA ASN A 238 5.58 -5.59 12.08
C ASN A 238 5.58 -4.94 13.47
N GLY A 239 4.48 -5.05 14.19
CA GLY A 239 4.45 -4.92 15.63
C GLY A 239 5.13 -6.13 16.31
N PRO A 240 5.21 -6.16 17.65
CA PRO A 240 5.72 -7.33 18.36
C PRO A 240 4.93 -8.59 17.97
N THR A 241 5.66 -9.63 17.60
CA THR A 241 5.08 -10.93 17.26
C THR A 241 4.91 -11.81 18.51
N ALA A 242 4.16 -12.89 18.40
CA ALA A 242 4.10 -13.89 19.48
C ALA A 242 5.48 -14.46 19.80
N LEU A 243 6.35 -14.62 18.81
CA LEU A 243 7.72 -15.12 19.02
C LEU A 243 8.57 -14.11 19.80
N ASP A 244 8.41 -12.80 19.56
CA ASP A 244 9.09 -11.75 20.33
C ASP A 244 8.64 -11.77 21.78
N VAL A 245 7.32 -11.89 22.03
CA VAL A 245 6.77 -12.00 23.39
C VAL A 245 7.31 -13.24 24.10
N ILE A 246 7.41 -14.38 23.41
CA ILE A 246 7.96 -15.61 23.96
C ILE A 246 9.48 -15.47 24.22
N ALA A 247 10.21 -14.80 23.32
CA ALA A 247 11.64 -14.54 23.50
C ALA A 247 11.91 -13.66 24.74
N GLU A 248 11.13 -12.60 24.94
CA GLU A 248 11.20 -11.77 26.14
C GLU A 248 10.80 -12.55 27.41
N ALA A 249 9.74 -13.34 27.33
CA ALA A 249 9.30 -14.17 28.44
C ALA A 249 10.38 -15.21 28.91
N LYS A 250 11.15 -15.75 27.96
CA LYS A 250 12.28 -16.64 28.27
C LYS A 250 13.38 -15.95 29.08
N LYS A 251 13.58 -14.65 28.91
CA LYS A 251 14.57 -13.87 29.69
C LYS A 251 14.14 -13.64 31.15
N LEU A 252 12.83 -13.75 31.44
CA LEU A 252 12.25 -13.43 32.74
C LEU A 252 12.11 -14.64 33.67
N ASP A 253 12.61 -15.83 33.30
CA ASP A 253 12.50 -17.08 34.07
C ASP A 253 11.09 -17.32 34.65
N ILE A 254 10.09 -17.32 33.77
CA ILE A 254 8.69 -17.43 34.16
C ILE A 254 8.42 -18.86 34.69
N THR A 255 8.28 -18.98 36.01
CA THR A 255 7.93 -20.23 36.70
C THR A 255 6.41 -20.41 36.85
N ASN A 256 5.63 -19.32 36.75
CA ASN A 256 4.18 -19.37 36.88
C ASN A 256 3.53 -20.20 35.78
N ARG A 257 2.89 -21.31 36.20
CA ARG A 257 2.28 -22.28 35.26
C ARG A 257 1.17 -21.64 34.39
N ILE A 258 0.36 -20.75 34.95
CA ILE A 258 -0.72 -20.07 34.21
C ILE A 258 -0.12 -19.17 33.12
N MET A 259 0.93 -18.43 33.44
CA MET A 259 1.60 -17.58 32.46
C MET A 259 2.22 -18.42 31.33
N ARG A 260 2.85 -19.56 31.65
CA ARG A 260 3.39 -20.47 30.63
C ARG A 260 2.31 -21.00 29.70
N HIS A 261 1.12 -21.38 30.22
CA HIS A 261 -0.03 -21.77 29.38
C HIS A 261 -0.45 -20.65 28.43
N ARG A 262 -0.59 -19.41 28.91
CA ARG A 262 -0.92 -18.26 28.07
C ARG A 262 0.09 -18.01 26.95
N LEU A 263 1.38 -18.22 27.21
CA LEU A 263 2.41 -18.11 26.16
C LEU A 263 2.28 -19.21 25.10
N VAL A 264 1.89 -20.43 25.50
CA VAL A 264 1.57 -21.51 24.55
C VAL A 264 0.33 -21.18 23.72
N ASP A 265 -0.72 -20.66 24.34
CA ASP A 265 -1.94 -20.24 23.64
C ASP A 265 -1.63 -19.16 22.58
N ILE A 266 -0.84 -18.14 22.95
CA ILE A 266 -0.36 -17.10 22.01
C ILE A 266 0.43 -17.71 20.84
N TYR A 267 1.29 -18.70 21.11
CA TYR A 267 2.05 -19.40 20.07
C TYR A 267 1.13 -20.16 19.10
N ILE A 268 0.15 -20.88 19.65
CA ILE A 268 -0.83 -21.64 18.86
C ILE A 268 -1.65 -20.70 17.97
N GLU A 269 -2.19 -19.62 18.54
CA GLU A 269 -2.98 -18.63 17.80
C GLU A 269 -2.15 -17.97 16.70
N HIS A 270 -0.91 -17.59 16.99
CA HIS A 270 0.03 -17.05 15.99
C HIS A 270 0.25 -18.03 14.84
N THR A 271 0.53 -19.31 15.17
CA THR A 271 0.77 -20.33 14.15
C THR A 271 -0.46 -20.56 13.26
N ILE A 272 -1.66 -20.58 13.86
CA ILE A 272 -2.91 -20.70 13.12
C ILE A 272 -3.10 -19.50 12.17
N LEU A 273 -2.84 -18.28 12.65
CA LEU A 273 -2.95 -17.07 11.82
C LEU A 273 -1.94 -17.08 10.66
N GLU A 274 -0.72 -17.53 10.90
CA GLU A 274 0.28 -17.69 9.84
C GLU A 274 -0.16 -18.68 8.74
N ILE A 275 -0.76 -19.80 9.13
CA ILE A 275 -1.30 -20.81 8.20
C ILE A 275 -2.48 -20.25 7.39
N ILE A 276 -3.39 -19.50 8.04
CA ILE A 276 -4.56 -18.91 7.35
C ILE A 276 -4.13 -17.84 6.33
N ARG A 277 -3.00 -17.18 6.54
CA ARG A 277 -2.46 -16.16 5.64
C ARG A 277 -1.83 -16.73 4.36
N MET A 278 -1.39 -17.98 4.40
CA MET A 278 -0.84 -18.69 3.24
C MET A 278 -1.91 -19.04 2.20
#